data_b8862410df293897c621a059d39d84ac
#
_entry.id   b8862410df293897c621a059d39d84ac
#
_cell.length_a   1.000
_cell.length_b   1.000
_cell.length_c   1.000
_cell.angle_alpha   90.00
_cell.angle_beta   90.00
_cell.angle_gamma   90.00
#
_symmetry.space_group_name_H-M   'P 1'
#
loop_
_entity.id
_entity.type
_entity.pdbx_description
1 polymer ?
#
loop_
_entity_poly.entity_id
_entity_poly.type
_entity_poly.pdbx_seq_one_letter_code
_entity_poly.pdbx_strand_id
1 'polypeptide(L)'
;MNKFIKDQINKLKPSATLAINEKSNRLKKSGKKVYKFGFGQSPFPIPESIISALKNNADKHTYLPMQGLEELRSAISSHLNKNNNNNFNKEDIVI
;
A
#
# COMPACT_ATOMS: atom_id res chain seq x y z
N MET A 1 -12.67 -26.21 19.84
CA MET A 1 -12.13 -26.36 18.46
C MET A 1 -13.30 -26.34 17.49
N ASN A 2 -13.26 -25.50 16.49
CA ASN A 2 -14.37 -25.40 15.54
C ASN A 2 -14.29 -26.55 14.54
N LYS A 3 -15.26 -27.47 14.60
CA LYS A 3 -15.27 -28.72 13.86
C LYS A 3 -15.32 -28.55 12.32
N PHE A 4 -15.58 -27.33 11.86
CA PHE A 4 -15.72 -26.98 10.43
C PHE A 4 -14.44 -26.42 9.80
N ILE A 5 -13.39 -26.22 10.59
CA ILE A 5 -12.12 -25.65 10.10
C ILE A 5 -11.06 -26.75 10.09
N LYS A 6 -10.37 -26.92 8.95
CA LYS A 6 -9.24 -27.88 8.84
C LYS A 6 -8.15 -27.56 9.86
N ASP A 7 -7.54 -28.58 10.46
CA ASP A 7 -6.49 -28.41 11.48
C ASP A 7 -5.30 -27.55 11.01
N GLN A 8 -4.99 -27.60 9.73
CA GLN A 8 -3.94 -26.76 9.14
C GLN A 8 -4.26 -25.27 9.27
N ILE A 9 -5.53 -24.88 9.12
CA ILE A 9 -5.97 -23.47 9.25
C ILE A 9 -5.92 -23.04 10.72
N ASN A 10 -6.29 -23.93 11.66
CA ASN A 10 -6.20 -23.65 13.09
C ASN A 10 -4.76 -23.42 13.58
N LYS A 11 -3.77 -23.95 12.84
CA LYS A 11 -2.34 -23.76 13.14
C LYS A 11 -1.73 -22.48 12.55
N LEU A 12 -2.45 -21.77 11.68
CA LEU A 12 -1.97 -20.53 11.13
C LEU A 12 -1.81 -19.48 12.26
N LYS A 13 -0.62 -18.94 12.35
CA LYS A 13 -0.34 -17.83 13.26
C LYS A 13 -0.68 -16.50 12.58
N PRO A 14 -1.14 -15.49 13.33
CA PRO A 14 -1.26 -14.13 12.81
C PRO A 14 0.05 -13.63 12.21
N SER A 15 -0.04 -12.73 11.23
CA SER A 15 1.15 -12.05 10.72
C SER A 15 1.96 -11.44 11.86
N ALA A 16 3.24 -11.78 11.95
CA ALA A 16 4.15 -11.28 12.99
C ALA A 16 4.17 -9.75 13.02
N THR A 17 4.15 -9.11 11.84
CA THR A 17 4.14 -7.65 11.70
C THR A 17 2.88 -7.03 12.29
N LEU A 18 1.70 -7.61 12.00
CA LEU A 18 0.44 -7.14 12.58
C LEU A 18 0.41 -7.34 14.10
N ALA A 19 0.85 -8.50 14.59
CA ALA A 19 0.90 -8.80 16.03
C ALA A 19 1.82 -7.83 16.78
N ILE A 20 2.98 -7.47 16.21
CA ILE A 20 3.90 -6.47 16.79
C ILE A 20 3.23 -5.09 16.83
N ASN A 21 2.54 -4.69 15.77
CA ASN A 21 1.85 -3.40 15.73
C ASN A 21 0.72 -3.32 16.77
N GLU A 22 -0.10 -4.37 16.88
CA GLU A 22 -1.17 -4.45 17.88
C GLU A 22 -0.60 -4.42 19.32
N LYS A 23 0.47 -5.16 19.59
CA LYS A 23 1.17 -5.12 20.88
C LYS A 23 1.68 -3.72 21.18
N SER A 24 2.31 -3.06 20.24
CA SER A 24 2.81 -1.69 20.36
C SER A 24 1.67 -0.71 20.68
N ASN A 25 0.53 -0.84 20.01
CA ASN A 25 -0.66 -0.02 20.26
C ASN A 25 -1.23 -0.23 21.67
N ARG A 26 -1.31 -1.49 22.12
CA ARG A 26 -1.76 -1.81 23.49
C ARG A 26 -0.85 -1.20 24.57
N LEU A 27 0.47 -1.32 24.39
CA LEU A 27 1.44 -0.73 25.32
C LEU A 27 1.34 0.80 25.35
N LYS A 28 1.18 1.44 24.18
CA LYS A 28 0.97 2.89 24.12
C LYS A 28 -0.32 3.32 24.83
N LYS A 29 -1.42 2.58 24.63
CA LYS A 29 -2.69 2.83 25.34
C LYS A 29 -2.60 2.66 26.85
N SER A 30 -1.69 1.79 27.34
CA SER A 30 -1.41 1.63 28.78
C SER A 30 -0.43 2.66 29.35
N GLY A 31 -0.16 3.75 28.63
CA GLY A 31 0.70 4.85 29.07
C GLY A 31 2.21 4.59 28.92
N LYS A 32 2.62 3.48 28.32
CA LYS A 32 4.06 3.18 28.12
C LYS A 32 4.60 3.96 26.92
N LYS A 33 5.82 4.47 27.04
CA LYS A 33 6.56 5.06 25.91
C LYS A 33 6.99 3.95 24.97
N VAL A 34 6.51 3.98 23.72
CA VAL A 34 6.79 2.95 22.72
C VAL A 34 7.30 3.59 21.45
N TYR A 35 8.46 3.14 20.98
CA TYR A 35 9.03 3.47 19.67
C TYR A 35 8.65 2.37 18.68
N LYS A 36 7.90 2.72 17.64
CA LYS A 36 7.39 1.76 16.65
C LYS A 36 8.32 1.68 15.45
N PHE A 37 8.98 0.54 15.28
CA PHE A 37 9.80 0.22 14.11
C PHE A 37 9.29 -1.03 13.37
N GLY A 38 8.05 -1.47 13.64
CA GLY A 38 7.49 -2.69 13.09
C GLY A 38 6.96 -2.58 11.65
N PHE A 39 6.73 -1.34 11.17
CA PHE A 39 6.28 -1.06 9.80
C PHE A 39 7.21 -0.05 9.13
N GLY A 40 7.50 -0.29 7.85
CA GLY A 40 8.16 0.69 6.98
C GLY A 40 7.21 1.78 6.48
N GLN A 41 6.36 2.31 7.35
CA GLN A 41 5.43 3.38 7.00
C GLN A 41 6.15 4.73 6.99
N SER A 42 5.97 5.51 5.93
CA SER A 42 6.51 6.87 5.86
C SER A 42 6.00 7.72 7.04
N PRO A 43 6.88 8.44 7.76
CA PRO A 43 6.48 9.38 8.80
C PRO A 43 5.96 10.71 8.23
N PHE A 44 6.14 10.94 6.95
CA PHE A 44 5.73 12.19 6.29
C PHE A 44 4.25 12.14 5.90
N PRO A 45 3.52 13.26 5.99
CA PRO A 45 2.16 13.34 5.52
C PRO A 45 2.10 13.17 4.00
N ILE A 46 0.93 12.75 3.51
CA ILE A 46 0.68 12.70 2.07
C ILE A 46 0.64 14.14 1.54
N PRO A 47 1.34 14.47 0.44
CA PRO A 47 1.31 15.79 -0.17
C PRO A 47 -0.12 16.25 -0.50
N GLU A 48 -0.43 17.51 -0.25
CA GLU A 48 -1.79 18.07 -0.45
C GLU A 48 -2.26 17.95 -1.91
N SER A 49 -1.33 18.05 -2.87
CA SER A 49 -1.64 17.83 -4.29
C SER A 49 -2.22 16.45 -4.56
N ILE A 50 -1.72 15.40 -3.88
CA ILE A 50 -2.21 14.02 -4.02
C ILE A 50 -3.58 13.89 -3.34
N ILE A 51 -3.75 14.48 -2.15
CA ILE A 51 -5.02 14.48 -1.44
C ILE A 51 -6.10 15.17 -2.28
N SER A 52 -5.79 16.32 -2.85
CA SER A 52 -6.70 17.07 -3.71
C SER A 52 -7.05 16.29 -4.99
N ALA A 53 -6.07 15.66 -5.63
CA ALA A 53 -6.31 14.82 -6.80
C ALA A 53 -7.25 13.65 -6.48
N LEU A 54 -7.06 12.99 -5.33
CA LEU A 54 -7.95 11.91 -4.89
C LEU A 54 -9.39 12.42 -4.66
N LYS A 55 -9.55 13.54 -3.95
CA LYS A 55 -10.87 14.14 -3.70
C LYS A 55 -11.59 14.49 -4.99
N ASN A 56 -10.88 15.07 -5.95
CA ASN A 56 -11.44 15.52 -7.24
C ASN A 56 -11.76 14.36 -8.21
N ASN A 57 -11.35 13.14 -7.91
CA ASN A 57 -11.58 11.96 -8.74
C ASN A 57 -12.29 10.83 -7.97
N ALA A 58 -12.80 11.11 -6.76
CA ALA A 58 -13.40 10.10 -5.91
C ALA A 58 -14.73 9.51 -6.46
N ASP A 59 -15.38 10.21 -7.38
CA ASP A 59 -16.61 9.80 -8.05
C ASP A 59 -16.37 8.91 -9.28
N LYS A 60 -15.14 8.81 -9.76
CA LYS A 60 -14.80 7.97 -10.90
C LYS A 60 -14.85 6.49 -10.52
N HIS A 61 -15.74 5.75 -11.15
CA HIS A 61 -16.04 4.35 -10.81
C HIS A 61 -16.00 3.40 -12.01
N THR A 62 -15.51 3.86 -13.16
CA THR A 62 -15.41 3.02 -14.39
C THR A 62 -14.26 2.02 -14.27
N TYR A 63 -14.47 0.82 -14.83
CA TYR A 63 -13.40 -0.16 -14.95
C TYR A 63 -12.29 0.35 -15.85
N LEU A 64 -11.06 0.10 -15.43
CA LEU A 64 -9.87 0.40 -16.22
C LEU A 64 -9.44 -0.82 -17.05
N PRO A 65 -8.62 -0.62 -18.11
CA PRO A 65 -7.94 -1.72 -18.79
C PRO A 65 -7.12 -2.56 -17.79
N MET A 66 -6.91 -3.85 -18.09
CA MET A 66 -6.13 -4.76 -17.23
C MET A 66 -4.72 -4.25 -16.93
N GLN A 67 -4.13 -3.48 -17.81
CA GLN A 67 -2.81 -2.88 -17.64
C GLN A 67 -2.83 -1.60 -16.78
N GLY A 68 -3.99 -1.13 -16.40
CA GLY A 68 -4.18 0.11 -15.65
C GLY A 68 -4.38 1.35 -16.54
N LEU A 69 -4.48 2.51 -15.89
CA LEU A 69 -4.77 3.78 -16.53
C LEU A 69 -3.65 4.18 -17.52
N GLU A 70 -4.00 4.43 -18.78
CA GLU A 70 -3.03 4.73 -19.85
C GLU A 70 -2.22 6.00 -19.55
N GLU A 71 -2.87 7.06 -19.07
CA GLU A 71 -2.21 8.31 -18.74
C GLU A 71 -1.17 8.13 -17.63
N LEU A 72 -1.46 7.29 -16.64
CA LEU A 72 -0.51 7.00 -15.56
C LEU A 72 0.67 6.16 -16.08
N ARG A 73 0.42 5.16 -16.92
CA ARG A 73 1.47 4.37 -17.57
C ARG A 73 2.39 5.24 -18.41
N SER A 74 1.82 6.17 -19.19
CA SER A 74 2.57 7.13 -20.01
C SER A 74 3.41 8.07 -19.15
N ALA A 75 2.86 8.55 -18.04
CA ALA A 75 3.58 9.41 -17.09
C ALA A 75 4.75 8.68 -16.42
N ILE A 76 4.56 7.41 -16.02
CA ILE A 76 5.61 6.58 -15.43
C ILE A 76 6.73 6.32 -16.44
N SER A 77 6.39 5.92 -17.67
CA SER A 77 7.34 5.70 -18.75
C SER A 77 8.20 6.95 -19.00
N SER A 78 7.55 8.10 -19.14
CA SER A 78 8.24 9.38 -19.34
C SER A 78 9.16 9.75 -18.19
N HIS A 79 8.71 9.53 -16.94
CA HIS A 79 9.51 9.78 -15.75
C HIS A 79 10.75 8.88 -15.66
N LEU A 80 10.58 7.58 -15.92
CA LEU A 80 11.69 6.61 -15.89
C LEU A 80 12.72 6.90 -16.99
N ASN A 81 12.27 7.24 -18.18
CA ASN A 81 13.16 7.56 -19.30
C ASN A 81 13.99 8.82 -19.03
N LYS A 82 13.33 9.85 -18.50
CA LYS A 82 14.01 11.13 -18.18
C LYS A 82 15.08 10.98 -17.09
N ASN A 83 14.81 10.18 -16.06
CA ASN A 83 15.68 10.12 -14.89
C ASN A 83 16.79 9.05 -14.99
N ASN A 84 16.59 8.00 -15.78
CA ASN A 84 17.48 6.84 -15.80
C ASN A 84 18.07 6.53 -17.18
N ASN A 85 17.88 7.41 -18.15
CA ASN A 85 18.33 7.22 -19.53
C ASN A 85 17.85 5.89 -20.17
N ASN A 86 16.62 5.48 -19.80
CA ASN A 86 15.94 4.29 -20.29
C ASN A 86 15.09 4.62 -21.52
N ASN A 87 14.57 3.59 -22.19
CA ASN A 87 13.67 3.74 -23.35
C ASN A 87 12.45 2.81 -23.17
N PHE A 88 11.71 3.00 -22.08
CA PHE A 88 10.46 2.27 -21.85
C PHE A 88 9.30 2.94 -22.58
N ASN A 89 8.40 2.12 -23.15
CA ASN A 89 7.12 2.55 -23.66
C ASN A 89 6.03 2.36 -22.59
N LYS A 90 4.88 3.00 -22.76
CA LYS A 90 3.73 2.80 -21.86
C LYS A 90 3.24 1.34 -21.83
N GLU A 91 3.48 0.58 -22.89
CA GLU A 91 3.17 -0.84 -23.04
C GLU A 91 4.02 -1.73 -22.12
N ASP A 92 5.20 -1.26 -21.72
CA ASP A 92 6.10 -1.96 -20.79
C ASP A 92 5.70 -1.76 -19.30
N ILE A 93 4.67 -0.93 -19.04
CA ILE A 93 4.20 -0.57 -17.71
C ILE A 93 2.84 -1.23 -17.44
N VAL A 94 2.74 -1.89 -16.29
CA VAL A 94 1.48 -2.43 -15.73
C VAL A 94 1.30 -1.87 -14.33
N ILE A 95 0.04 -1.46 -14.00
CA ILE A 95 -0.32 -0.84 -12.73
C ILE A 95 -1.34 -1.69 -11.99
#